data_b7a4f61e0964eb7f10501715cee50f06
#
_entry.id   b7a4f61e0964eb7f10501715cee50f06
#
_cell.length_a   1.000
_cell.length_b   1.000
_cell.length_c   1.000
_cell.angle_alpha   90.00
_cell.angle_beta   90.00
_cell.angle_gamma   90.00
#
_symmetry.space_group_name_H-M   'P 1'
#
loop_
_entity.id
_entity.type
_entity.pdbx_description
1 polymer ?
#
loop_
_entity_poly.entity_id
_entity_poly.type
_entity_poly.pdbx_seq_one_letter_code
_entity_poly.pdbx_strand_id
1 'polypeptide(L)'
;MSLGRLPVERTEPRATFDLMAGGEAAFARILQRIDEAERSILVRCFEWRDDETGEMMAKALLAAADRGVEIKILKDRVGMAYEHLEATKQSFFHKRIGLIPRLQTWSLMTVYGRWGSLRQKPSPLADALLAHQMVTVSHHQKRFDHAKLYVFDDETVILGGMGIGDDFRHHNVDFMVEISGGGAAGRLADRYDGRAVFDPDRKFDYLLHSFKGSGHTKKGQRVALAKQRLALIESAQKRLTIEMAYFGDKACTTALVDAVKRGVQVTVLTAARANIIGDLNLWTCAQLLRRTGSPENLRIVLHPRMVHGKAIVGDGAWVDIGSTNFTSPSHGGYEEVDLFCRDAAFAKRVEQAIEHDMRAGKPAKLPIRYRRAYVAVERMLGSFHGRKKKSKVKGRK
;
A
#
# COMPACT_ATOMS: atom_id res chain seq x y z
N MET A 1 23.95 -52.12 7.23
CA MET A 1 23.34 -51.52 6.06
C MET A 1 22.33 -50.50 6.57
N SER A 2 22.70 -49.22 6.53
CA SER A 2 21.84 -48.09 6.94
C SER A 2 21.02 -47.66 5.73
N LEU A 3 19.71 -47.85 5.78
CA LEU A 3 18.80 -47.33 4.77
C LEU A 3 18.69 -45.80 5.00
N GLY A 4 19.45 -45.06 4.16
CA GLY A 4 19.32 -43.60 4.09
C GLY A 4 17.88 -43.22 3.77
N ARG A 5 17.23 -42.47 4.69
CA ARG A 5 15.96 -41.80 4.40
C ARG A 5 16.23 -40.80 3.25
N LEU A 6 15.64 -41.06 2.09
CA LEU A 6 15.53 -40.09 1.03
C LEU A 6 14.79 -38.86 1.60
N PRO A 7 15.22 -37.63 1.31
CA PRO A 7 14.46 -36.45 1.68
C PRO A 7 13.11 -36.53 0.98
N VAL A 8 12.04 -36.61 1.75
CA VAL A 8 10.68 -36.39 1.23
C VAL A 8 10.65 -34.92 0.79
N GLU A 9 10.74 -34.69 -0.51
CA GLU A 9 10.41 -33.41 -1.11
C GLU A 9 8.97 -33.09 -0.70
N ARG A 10 8.82 -32.29 0.34
CA ARG A 10 7.52 -31.65 0.61
C ARG A 10 7.28 -30.69 -0.54
N THR A 11 6.51 -31.12 -1.53
CA THR A 11 5.95 -30.23 -2.53
C THR A 11 5.10 -29.20 -1.80
N GLU A 12 5.64 -28.00 -1.56
CA GLU A 12 4.84 -26.90 -1.01
C GLU A 12 3.61 -26.72 -1.92
N PRO A 13 2.39 -26.60 -1.37
CA PRO A 13 1.21 -26.36 -2.18
C PRO A 13 1.46 -25.15 -3.08
N ARG A 14 1.10 -25.28 -4.35
CA ARG A 14 1.35 -24.25 -5.35
C ARG A 14 0.59 -22.96 -4.97
N ALA A 15 1.31 -21.85 -4.79
CA ALA A 15 0.67 -20.55 -4.56
C ALA A 15 -0.09 -20.11 -5.80
N THR A 16 -1.30 -19.57 -5.60
CA THR A 16 -2.10 -18.88 -6.62
C THR A 16 -2.19 -17.40 -6.31
N PHE A 17 -2.31 -16.58 -7.36
CA PHE A 17 -2.38 -15.12 -7.26
C PHE A 17 -3.59 -14.66 -8.05
N ASP A 18 -4.59 -14.05 -7.38
CA ASP A 18 -5.78 -13.54 -8.02
C ASP A 18 -5.85 -12.02 -7.89
N LEU A 19 -5.81 -11.34 -9.05
CA LEU A 19 -5.88 -9.89 -9.13
C LEU A 19 -7.33 -9.43 -9.08
N MET A 20 -7.64 -8.54 -8.18
CA MET A 20 -8.89 -7.81 -8.11
C MET A 20 -8.64 -6.37 -8.56
N ALA A 21 -8.96 -6.08 -9.81
CA ALA A 21 -8.87 -4.74 -10.37
C ALA A 21 -10.16 -3.97 -10.10
N GLY A 22 -10.03 -2.87 -9.36
CA GLY A 22 -11.14 -2.04 -8.93
C GLY A 22 -11.79 -2.48 -7.62
N GLY A 23 -12.37 -1.50 -6.92
CA GLY A 23 -12.86 -1.68 -5.56
C GLY A 23 -14.05 -2.62 -5.45
N GLU A 24 -14.98 -2.61 -6.40
CA GLU A 24 -16.14 -3.52 -6.36
C GLU A 24 -15.71 -5.00 -6.33
N ALA A 25 -14.79 -5.39 -7.21
CA ALA A 25 -14.28 -6.76 -7.23
C ALA A 25 -13.49 -7.09 -5.96
N ALA A 26 -12.70 -6.15 -5.46
CA ALA A 26 -11.89 -6.33 -4.26
C ALA A 26 -12.76 -6.51 -3.00
N PHE A 27 -13.73 -5.62 -2.78
CA PHE A 27 -14.60 -5.72 -1.60
C PHE A 27 -15.56 -6.90 -1.68
N ALA A 28 -16.07 -7.27 -2.87
CA ALA A 28 -16.84 -8.49 -3.04
C ALA A 28 -16.05 -9.73 -2.61
N ARG A 29 -14.78 -9.81 -3.01
CA ARG A 29 -13.91 -10.93 -2.65
C ARG A 29 -13.55 -10.93 -1.16
N ILE A 30 -13.26 -9.77 -0.57
CA ILE A 30 -12.98 -9.65 0.87
C ILE A 30 -14.20 -10.10 1.67
N LEU A 31 -15.40 -9.65 1.33
CA LEU A 31 -16.65 -10.05 1.99
C LEU A 31 -16.90 -11.55 1.88
N GLN A 32 -16.67 -12.14 0.70
CA GLN A 32 -16.75 -13.59 0.50
C GLN A 32 -15.79 -14.31 1.45
N ARG A 33 -14.54 -13.86 1.57
CA ARG A 33 -13.57 -14.47 2.48
C ARG A 33 -13.91 -14.29 3.97
N ILE A 34 -14.56 -13.18 4.33
CA ILE A 34 -15.08 -12.99 5.69
C ILE A 34 -16.21 -13.98 5.98
N ASP A 35 -17.09 -14.23 5.01
CA ASP A 35 -18.18 -15.18 5.14
C ASP A 35 -17.69 -16.63 5.22
N GLU A 36 -16.67 -17.00 4.44
CA GLU A 36 -16.05 -18.32 4.41
C GLU A 36 -15.13 -18.61 5.60
N ALA A 37 -14.66 -17.59 6.34
CA ALA A 37 -13.72 -17.77 7.44
C ALA A 37 -14.33 -18.57 8.59
N GLU A 38 -13.58 -19.56 9.09
CA GLU A 38 -14.00 -20.49 10.13
C GLU A 38 -13.28 -20.27 11.47
N ARG A 39 -12.04 -19.76 11.46
CA ARG A 39 -11.17 -19.68 12.64
C ARG A 39 -10.77 -18.27 13.01
N SER A 40 -10.18 -17.54 12.07
CA SER A 40 -9.58 -16.25 12.38
C SER A 40 -9.55 -15.29 11.21
N ILE A 41 -9.70 -14.00 11.51
CA ILE A 41 -9.54 -12.91 10.55
C ILE A 41 -8.64 -11.84 11.15
N LEU A 42 -7.53 -11.52 10.45
CA LEU A 42 -6.71 -10.35 10.74
C LEU A 42 -6.99 -9.26 9.71
N VAL A 43 -7.35 -8.07 10.17
CA VAL A 43 -7.47 -6.87 9.33
C VAL A 43 -6.41 -5.86 9.76
N ARG A 44 -5.58 -5.40 8.80
CA ARG A 44 -4.69 -4.23 8.99
C ARG A 44 -5.10 -3.16 8.03
N CYS A 45 -5.42 -1.96 8.53
CA CYS A 45 -5.85 -0.86 7.69
C CYS A 45 -5.33 0.49 8.21
N PHE A 46 -4.98 1.36 7.27
CA PHE A 46 -4.58 2.73 7.55
C PHE A 46 -5.81 3.63 7.70
N GLU A 47 -6.77 3.51 6.77
CA GLU A 47 -8.02 4.24 6.74
C GLU A 47 -9.21 3.27 6.86
N TRP A 48 -10.18 3.63 7.71
CA TRP A 48 -11.49 3.01 7.80
C TRP A 48 -12.50 4.13 8.05
N ARG A 49 -13.31 4.39 7.04
CA ARG A 49 -14.28 5.48 7.06
C ARG A 49 -15.64 5.02 7.53
N ASP A 50 -16.37 5.92 8.14
CA ASP A 50 -17.75 5.69 8.56
C ASP A 50 -18.69 6.10 7.41
N ASP A 51 -18.70 5.26 6.39
CA ASP A 51 -19.50 5.36 5.17
C ASP A 51 -20.10 3.97 4.84
N GLU A 52 -20.82 3.86 3.71
CA GLU A 52 -21.50 2.62 3.32
C GLU A 52 -20.56 1.42 3.29
N THR A 53 -19.40 1.57 2.67
CA THR A 53 -18.38 0.50 2.61
C THR A 53 -17.81 0.16 3.99
N GLY A 54 -17.57 1.16 4.83
CA GLY A 54 -17.08 0.96 6.20
C GLY A 54 -18.10 0.22 7.08
N GLU A 55 -19.39 0.58 6.96
CA GLU A 55 -20.48 -0.12 7.64
C GLU A 55 -20.66 -1.55 7.14
N MET A 56 -20.62 -1.76 5.82
CA MET A 56 -20.72 -3.09 5.19
C MET A 56 -19.62 -4.03 5.73
N MET A 57 -18.39 -3.55 5.80
CA MET A 57 -17.27 -4.32 6.35
C MET A 57 -17.48 -4.64 7.84
N ALA A 58 -17.97 -3.68 8.63
CA ALA A 58 -18.24 -3.88 10.04
C ALA A 58 -19.32 -4.93 10.28
N LYS A 59 -20.43 -4.87 9.52
CA LYS A 59 -21.52 -5.85 9.59
C LYS A 59 -21.05 -7.25 9.24
N ALA A 60 -20.23 -7.42 8.21
CA ALA A 60 -19.68 -8.72 7.83
C ALA A 60 -18.75 -9.28 8.92
N LEU A 61 -17.88 -8.46 9.50
CA LEU A 61 -17.00 -8.90 10.59
C LEU A 61 -17.77 -9.24 11.86
N LEU A 62 -18.82 -8.49 12.21
CA LEU A 62 -19.69 -8.85 13.34
C LEU A 62 -20.37 -10.19 13.11
N ALA A 63 -20.93 -10.42 11.91
CA ALA A 63 -21.54 -11.71 11.57
C ALA A 63 -20.52 -12.89 11.65
N ALA A 64 -19.27 -12.69 11.25
CA ALA A 64 -18.22 -13.68 11.43
C ALA A 64 -17.89 -13.90 12.91
N ALA A 65 -17.82 -12.84 13.71
CA ALA A 65 -17.61 -12.95 15.17
C ALA A 65 -18.75 -13.69 15.88
N ASP A 66 -20.01 -13.46 15.47
CA ASP A 66 -21.18 -14.17 15.96
C ASP A 66 -21.12 -15.69 15.64
N ARG A 67 -20.44 -16.08 14.55
CA ARG A 67 -20.14 -17.49 14.23
C ARG A 67 -18.99 -18.08 15.07
N GLY A 68 -18.31 -17.27 15.89
CA GLY A 68 -17.19 -17.70 16.74
C GLY A 68 -15.81 -17.49 16.11
N VAL A 69 -15.71 -16.77 14.99
CA VAL A 69 -14.43 -16.45 14.35
C VAL A 69 -13.68 -15.41 15.17
N GLU A 70 -12.40 -15.66 15.47
CA GLU A 70 -11.54 -14.69 16.17
C GLU A 70 -11.12 -13.57 15.23
N ILE A 71 -11.43 -12.31 15.57
CA ILE A 71 -11.17 -11.16 14.73
C ILE A 71 -10.17 -10.22 15.40
N LYS A 72 -9.11 -9.89 14.67
CA LYS A 72 -8.11 -8.91 15.09
C LYS A 72 -8.02 -7.75 14.11
N ILE A 73 -8.35 -6.56 14.56
CA ILE A 73 -8.31 -5.35 13.77
C ILE A 73 -7.17 -4.44 14.24
N LEU A 74 -6.25 -4.14 13.34
CA LEU A 74 -5.12 -3.23 13.57
C LEU A 74 -5.31 -1.97 12.73
N LYS A 75 -5.98 -0.95 13.29
CA LYS A 75 -6.26 0.32 12.65
C LYS A 75 -5.19 1.35 13.06
N ASP A 76 -4.59 2.04 12.11
CA ASP A 76 -3.62 3.08 12.43
C ASP A 76 -4.29 4.41 12.80
N ARG A 77 -3.81 5.04 13.88
CA ARG A 77 -4.35 6.33 14.33
C ARG A 77 -3.95 7.50 13.44
N VAL A 78 -2.83 7.40 12.73
CA VAL A 78 -2.36 8.48 11.84
C VAL A 78 -3.27 8.62 10.64
N GLY A 79 -3.83 7.51 10.14
CA GLY A 79 -4.82 7.47 9.05
C GLY A 79 -6.05 8.35 9.31
N MET A 80 -6.40 8.57 10.58
CA MET A 80 -7.53 9.42 10.95
C MET A 80 -7.46 10.83 10.36
N ALA A 81 -6.27 11.42 10.24
CA ALA A 81 -6.11 12.74 9.64
C ALA A 81 -6.55 12.78 8.17
N TYR A 82 -6.40 11.67 7.46
CA TYR A 82 -6.80 11.52 6.07
C TYR A 82 -8.29 11.20 5.93
N GLU A 83 -8.87 10.48 6.88
CA GLU A 83 -10.30 10.13 6.90
C GLU A 83 -11.19 11.39 7.00
N HIS A 84 -10.70 12.45 7.65
CA HIS A 84 -11.41 13.72 7.82
C HIS A 84 -11.16 14.77 6.72
N LEU A 85 -10.33 14.46 5.71
CA LEU A 85 -10.02 15.43 4.64
C LEU A 85 -11.20 15.74 3.72
N GLU A 86 -12.26 14.95 3.77
CA GLU A 86 -13.46 15.17 2.95
C GLU A 86 -14.68 15.50 3.82
N ALA A 87 -15.50 16.43 3.33
CA ALA A 87 -16.56 17.10 4.11
C ALA A 87 -17.60 16.17 4.74
N THR A 88 -17.81 14.99 4.20
CA THR A 88 -18.85 14.04 4.63
C THR A 88 -18.30 12.80 5.31
N LYS A 89 -16.98 12.64 5.37
CA LYS A 89 -16.34 11.41 5.84
C LYS A 89 -15.76 11.57 7.22
N GLN A 90 -15.96 10.58 8.06
CA GLN A 90 -15.41 10.52 9.40
C GLN A 90 -14.71 9.19 9.65
N SER A 91 -13.87 9.15 10.68
CA SER A 91 -13.19 7.94 11.12
C SER A 91 -14.16 6.97 11.78
N PHE A 92 -14.12 5.70 11.39
CA PHE A 92 -15.03 4.70 11.90
C PHE A 92 -14.88 4.46 13.41
N PHE A 93 -13.64 4.34 13.92
CA PHE A 93 -13.36 4.02 15.32
C PHE A 93 -13.11 5.24 16.23
N HIS A 94 -12.86 6.42 15.70
CA HIS A 94 -12.43 7.56 16.50
C HIS A 94 -13.57 8.54 16.75
N LYS A 95 -14.16 8.49 17.94
CA LYS A 95 -15.24 9.39 18.37
C LYS A 95 -14.79 10.83 18.64
N ARG A 96 -13.52 11.03 19.03
CA ARG A 96 -12.97 12.36 19.34
C ARG A 96 -11.55 12.49 18.79
N ILE A 97 -11.34 13.56 18.06
CA ILE A 97 -10.03 13.90 17.51
C ILE A 97 -9.28 14.73 18.56
N GLY A 98 -8.13 14.25 19.01
CA GLY A 98 -7.27 15.01 19.93
C GLY A 98 -6.68 16.28 19.29
N LEU A 99 -6.13 17.19 20.08
CA LEU A 99 -5.64 18.50 19.63
C LEU A 99 -4.60 18.38 18.49
N ILE A 100 -3.60 17.52 18.65
CA ILE A 100 -2.52 17.37 17.66
C ILE A 100 -3.04 16.82 16.31
N PRO A 101 -3.81 15.72 16.26
CA PRO A 101 -4.45 15.29 15.01
C PRO A 101 -5.39 16.36 14.41
N ARG A 102 -6.12 17.15 15.21
CA ARG A 102 -6.92 18.25 14.69
C ARG A 102 -6.08 19.30 13.97
N LEU A 103 -4.95 19.71 14.55
CA LEU A 103 -4.02 20.64 13.91
C LEU A 103 -3.42 20.06 12.62
N GLN A 104 -3.08 18.78 12.63
CA GLN A 104 -2.59 18.09 11.43
C GLN A 104 -3.66 18.03 10.33
N THR A 105 -4.89 17.62 10.67
CA THR A 105 -6.01 17.59 9.73
C THR A 105 -6.31 18.98 9.20
N TRP A 106 -6.35 20.00 10.08
CA TRP A 106 -6.55 21.38 9.68
C TRP A 106 -5.48 21.89 8.72
N SER A 107 -4.22 21.59 8.97
CA SER A 107 -3.12 21.95 8.04
C SER A 107 -3.26 21.27 6.69
N LEU A 108 -3.65 20.00 6.65
CA LEU A 108 -3.92 19.27 5.40
C LEU A 108 -5.12 19.85 4.66
N MET A 109 -6.22 20.15 5.36
CA MET A 109 -7.40 20.81 4.79
C MET A 109 -7.04 22.15 4.16
N THR A 110 -6.20 22.96 4.83
CA THR A 110 -5.75 24.26 4.32
C THR A 110 -4.90 24.10 3.06
N VAL A 111 -3.95 23.16 3.06
CA VAL A 111 -3.06 22.92 1.92
C VAL A 111 -3.81 22.40 0.72
N TYR A 112 -4.76 21.49 0.90
CA TYR A 112 -5.47 20.85 -0.21
C TYR A 112 -6.82 21.49 -0.54
N GLY A 113 -7.23 22.52 0.20
CA GLY A 113 -8.48 23.25 -0.03
C GLY A 113 -9.74 22.38 0.20
N ARG A 114 -9.61 21.33 1.01
CA ARG A 114 -10.67 20.38 1.33
C ARG A 114 -11.08 20.57 2.79
N TRP A 115 -12.21 21.19 3.01
CA TRP A 115 -12.71 21.49 4.35
C TRP A 115 -13.76 20.45 4.74
N GLY A 116 -13.38 19.52 5.60
CA GLY A 116 -14.27 18.53 6.19
C GLY A 116 -14.75 18.91 7.58
N SER A 117 -15.77 18.19 8.07
CA SER A 117 -16.22 18.33 9.46
C SER A 117 -15.27 17.59 10.39
N LEU A 118 -14.80 18.27 11.44
CA LEU A 118 -14.10 17.64 12.56
C LEU A 118 -15.04 17.10 13.64
N ARG A 119 -16.36 17.26 13.44
CA ARG A 119 -17.38 16.70 14.33
C ARG A 119 -17.61 15.25 13.93
N GLN A 120 -17.46 14.36 14.89
CA GLN A 120 -17.79 12.96 14.71
C GLN A 120 -19.21 12.66 15.21
N LYS A 121 -19.95 11.90 14.43
CA LYS A 121 -21.20 11.29 14.85
C LYS A 121 -20.91 9.98 15.61
N PRO A 122 -21.81 9.52 16.51
CA PRO A 122 -21.72 8.16 17.05
C PRO A 122 -21.72 7.11 15.94
N SER A 123 -20.91 6.07 16.08
CA SER A 123 -20.90 4.91 15.19
C SER A 123 -21.30 3.66 15.98
N PRO A 124 -22.60 3.28 15.99
CA PRO A 124 -23.06 2.10 16.74
C PRO A 124 -22.36 0.81 16.32
N LEU A 125 -22.01 0.66 15.04
CA LEU A 125 -21.28 -0.52 14.55
C LEU A 125 -19.83 -0.55 15.06
N ALA A 126 -19.18 0.60 15.17
CA ALA A 126 -17.85 0.67 15.78
C ALA A 126 -17.90 0.28 17.27
N ASP A 127 -18.93 0.74 17.98
CA ASP A 127 -19.16 0.37 19.38
C ASP A 127 -19.43 -1.11 19.53
N ALA A 128 -20.25 -1.71 18.65
CA ALA A 128 -20.54 -3.14 18.62
C ALA A 128 -19.26 -3.97 18.39
N LEU A 129 -18.42 -3.59 17.41
CA LEU A 129 -17.12 -4.27 17.19
C LEU A 129 -16.20 -4.16 18.41
N LEU A 130 -16.15 -3.00 19.07
CA LEU A 130 -15.31 -2.79 20.25
C LEU A 130 -15.79 -3.58 21.47
N ALA A 131 -17.07 -3.88 21.56
CA ALA A 131 -17.71 -4.59 22.67
C ALA A 131 -17.75 -6.12 22.47
N HIS A 132 -17.58 -6.62 21.23
CA HIS A 132 -17.74 -8.03 20.93
C HIS A 132 -16.56 -8.86 21.46
N GLN A 133 -16.86 -9.97 22.18
CA GLN A 133 -15.87 -10.82 22.84
C GLN A 133 -14.86 -11.47 21.89
N MET A 134 -15.27 -11.79 20.66
CA MET A 134 -14.40 -12.39 19.63
C MET A 134 -13.60 -11.35 18.85
N VAL A 135 -13.75 -10.05 19.14
CA VAL A 135 -13.12 -8.97 18.37
C VAL A 135 -12.10 -8.21 19.22
N THR A 136 -10.87 -8.18 18.76
CA THR A 136 -9.81 -7.34 19.35
C THR A 136 -9.48 -6.19 18.42
N VAL A 137 -9.75 -4.94 18.83
CA VAL A 137 -9.46 -3.75 18.03
C VAL A 137 -8.34 -2.93 18.65
N SER A 138 -7.28 -2.69 17.88
CA SER A 138 -6.22 -1.77 18.23
C SER A 138 -6.26 -0.55 17.29
N HIS A 139 -6.93 0.53 17.72
CA HIS A 139 -7.20 1.72 16.92
C HIS A 139 -6.64 3.02 17.52
N HIS A 140 -6.13 2.99 18.74
CA HIS A 140 -5.66 4.17 19.49
C HIS A 140 -4.16 4.40 19.37
N GLN A 141 -3.41 3.46 18.81
CA GLN A 141 -1.95 3.53 18.72
C GLN A 141 -1.51 4.17 17.39
N LYS A 142 -0.51 5.06 17.45
CA LYS A 142 0.21 5.55 16.27
C LYS A 142 1.24 4.51 15.89
N ARG A 143 0.99 3.81 14.79
CA ARG A 143 1.92 2.79 14.28
C ARG A 143 2.67 3.25 13.06
N PHE A 144 2.15 4.26 12.35
CA PHE A 144 2.56 4.60 10.99
C PHE A 144 2.44 3.40 10.05
N ASP A 145 1.38 2.61 10.24
CA ASP A 145 1.11 1.38 9.52
C ASP A 145 0.23 1.69 8.31
N HIS A 146 0.88 1.80 7.16
CA HIS A 146 0.19 2.09 5.90
C HIS A 146 -0.19 0.82 5.13
N ALA A 147 0.07 -0.37 5.67
CA ALA A 147 -0.35 -1.64 5.09
C ALA A 147 -1.89 -1.74 4.99
N LYS A 148 -2.37 -2.36 3.92
CA LYS A 148 -3.75 -2.78 3.74
C LYS A 148 -3.72 -4.28 3.49
N LEU A 149 -4.13 -5.02 4.51
CA LEU A 149 -3.88 -6.45 4.59
C LEU A 149 -5.00 -7.16 5.33
N TYR A 150 -5.43 -8.28 4.77
CA TYR A 150 -6.35 -9.24 5.39
C TYR A 150 -5.69 -10.61 5.40
N VAL A 151 -5.82 -11.33 6.50
CA VAL A 151 -5.41 -12.75 6.59
C VAL A 151 -6.58 -13.54 7.11
N PHE A 152 -6.95 -14.61 6.42
CA PHE A 152 -8.07 -15.48 6.74
C PHE A 152 -7.54 -16.86 7.11
N ASP A 153 -7.93 -17.35 8.27
CA ASP A 153 -7.63 -18.68 8.81
C ASP A 153 -6.14 -19.06 8.83
N ASP A 154 -5.26 -18.06 8.89
CA ASP A 154 -3.80 -18.19 8.77
C ASP A 154 -3.32 -18.88 7.47
N GLU A 155 -4.12 -18.81 6.42
CA GLU A 155 -3.88 -19.49 5.14
C GLU A 155 -3.89 -18.51 3.96
N THR A 156 -4.97 -17.76 3.79
CA THR A 156 -5.17 -16.84 2.67
C THR A 156 -4.82 -15.41 3.05
N VAL A 157 -4.11 -14.73 2.17
CA VAL A 157 -3.71 -13.33 2.33
C VAL A 157 -4.33 -12.49 1.22
N ILE A 158 -5.00 -11.39 1.57
CA ILE A 158 -5.38 -10.34 0.61
C ILE A 158 -4.66 -9.07 1.00
N LEU A 159 -3.95 -8.45 0.05
CA LEU A 159 -3.24 -7.19 0.27
C LEU A 159 -3.30 -6.28 -0.95
N GLY A 160 -3.02 -4.99 -0.77
CA GLY A 160 -2.99 -4.05 -1.89
C GLY A 160 -3.00 -2.58 -1.47
N GLY A 161 -3.58 -1.73 -2.32
CA GLY A 161 -3.61 -0.28 -2.12
C GLY A 161 -4.81 0.23 -1.33
N MET A 162 -5.92 -0.52 -1.24
CA MET A 162 -7.23 -0.01 -0.83
C MET A 162 -7.39 0.09 0.69
N GLY A 163 -7.73 1.28 1.20
CA GLY A 163 -8.32 1.43 2.52
C GLY A 163 -9.79 0.98 2.54
N ILE A 164 -10.48 1.13 3.67
CA ILE A 164 -11.90 0.79 3.82
C ILE A 164 -12.71 2.09 3.71
N GLY A 165 -13.50 2.21 2.66
CA GLY A 165 -14.35 3.38 2.40
C GLY A 165 -14.81 3.48 0.94
N ASP A 166 -15.85 4.30 0.71
CA ASP A 166 -16.52 4.43 -0.58
C ASP A 166 -15.61 4.89 -1.71
N ASP A 167 -14.63 5.77 -1.42
CA ASP A 167 -13.68 6.22 -2.44
C ASP A 167 -12.85 5.07 -3.00
N PHE A 168 -12.44 4.14 -2.12
CA PHE A 168 -11.67 2.97 -2.54
C PHE A 168 -12.54 1.98 -3.31
N ARG A 169 -13.81 1.84 -2.93
CA ARG A 169 -14.72 0.92 -3.60
C ARG A 169 -15.20 1.44 -4.95
N HIS A 170 -15.59 2.73 -5.04
CA HIS A 170 -16.33 3.24 -6.21
C HIS A 170 -15.54 4.19 -7.11
N HIS A 171 -14.53 4.91 -6.56
CA HIS A 171 -13.99 6.08 -7.25
C HIS A 171 -12.53 5.96 -7.65
N ASN A 172 -11.71 5.24 -6.89
CA ASN A 172 -10.29 5.11 -7.18
C ASN A 172 -10.03 4.03 -8.24
N VAL A 173 -8.94 4.19 -8.97
CA VAL A 173 -8.30 3.13 -9.75
C VAL A 173 -7.27 2.48 -8.84
N ASP A 174 -7.46 1.23 -8.47
CA ASP A 174 -6.63 0.56 -7.46
C ASP A 174 -6.75 -0.97 -7.59
N PHE A 175 -5.84 -1.69 -6.93
CA PHE A 175 -5.76 -3.14 -6.94
C PHE A 175 -5.70 -3.72 -5.54
N MET A 176 -6.29 -4.91 -5.40
CA MET A 176 -5.96 -5.86 -4.35
C MET A 176 -5.53 -7.18 -4.99
N VAL A 177 -4.75 -7.96 -4.29
CA VAL A 177 -4.33 -9.30 -4.72
C VAL A 177 -4.58 -10.30 -3.61
N GLU A 178 -5.20 -11.43 -3.98
CA GLU A 178 -5.33 -12.58 -3.11
C GLU A 178 -4.20 -13.57 -3.39
N ILE A 179 -3.59 -14.08 -2.32
CA ILE A 179 -2.55 -15.10 -2.33
C ILE A 179 -3.08 -16.29 -1.55
N SER A 180 -3.27 -17.44 -2.21
CA SER A 180 -3.73 -18.67 -1.59
C SER A 180 -2.72 -19.80 -1.82
N GLY A 181 -2.55 -20.68 -0.83
CA GLY A 181 -1.57 -21.76 -0.87
C GLY A 181 -0.12 -21.29 -0.70
N GLY A 182 0.83 -22.19 -0.94
CA GLY A 182 2.27 -21.91 -0.84
C GLY A 182 2.74 -21.42 0.55
N GLY A 183 1.96 -21.62 1.61
CA GLY A 183 2.28 -21.10 2.93
C GLY A 183 2.24 -19.57 3.01
N ALA A 184 1.34 -18.91 2.26
CA ALA A 184 1.30 -17.46 2.12
C ALA A 184 1.25 -16.71 3.46
N ALA A 185 0.34 -17.05 4.35
CA ALA A 185 0.21 -16.39 5.66
C ALA A 185 1.40 -16.69 6.57
N GLY A 186 1.90 -17.94 6.60
CA GLY A 186 3.08 -18.31 7.37
C GLY A 186 4.33 -17.56 6.93
N ARG A 187 4.56 -17.43 5.62
CA ARG A 187 5.66 -16.64 5.05
C ARG A 187 5.55 -15.16 5.43
N LEU A 188 4.33 -14.60 5.36
CA LEU A 188 4.08 -13.22 5.76
C LEU A 188 4.41 -13.01 7.25
N ALA A 189 3.97 -13.93 8.12
CA ALA A 189 4.27 -13.89 9.55
C ALA A 189 5.78 -13.97 9.81
N ASP A 190 6.50 -14.86 9.14
CA ASP A 190 7.97 -14.99 9.25
C ASP A 190 8.69 -13.72 8.83
N ARG A 191 8.19 -13.04 7.79
CA ARG A 191 8.73 -11.75 7.34
C ARG A 191 8.47 -10.66 8.36
N TYR A 192 7.25 -10.58 8.92
CA TYR A 192 6.92 -9.59 9.96
C TYR A 192 7.70 -9.80 11.27
N ASP A 193 7.91 -11.05 11.66
CA ASP A 193 8.65 -11.40 12.88
C ASP A 193 10.17 -11.34 12.68
N GLY A 194 10.64 -11.11 11.47
CA GLY A 194 12.06 -11.07 11.15
C GLY A 194 12.75 -12.44 11.15
N ARG A 195 11.97 -13.52 11.14
CA ARG A 195 12.48 -14.90 11.02
C ARG A 195 12.98 -15.23 9.62
N ALA A 196 12.46 -14.53 8.61
CA ALA A 196 12.89 -14.66 7.22
C ALA A 196 13.31 -13.31 6.63
N VAL A 197 14.25 -13.34 5.68
CA VAL A 197 14.65 -12.20 4.86
C VAL A 197 14.03 -12.30 3.47
N PHE A 198 13.92 -11.17 2.78
CA PHE A 198 13.42 -11.14 1.39
C PHE A 198 14.37 -11.93 0.47
N ASP A 199 13.76 -12.81 -0.31
CA ASP A 199 14.47 -13.63 -1.29
C ASP A 199 13.86 -13.40 -2.68
N PRO A 200 14.55 -12.65 -3.58
CA PRO A 200 14.05 -12.35 -4.91
C PRO A 200 14.03 -13.56 -5.85
N ASP A 201 14.68 -14.66 -5.51
CA ASP A 201 14.75 -15.86 -6.35
C ASP A 201 13.59 -16.83 -6.08
N ARG A 202 12.85 -16.62 -5.00
CA ARG A 202 11.62 -17.38 -4.74
C ARG A 202 10.53 -17.05 -5.74
N LYS A 203 9.62 -18.00 -5.94
CA LYS A 203 8.42 -17.81 -6.76
C LYS A 203 7.60 -16.62 -6.26
N PHE A 204 7.48 -16.46 -4.94
CA PHE A 204 6.93 -15.27 -4.31
C PHE A 204 7.53 -15.02 -2.92
N ASP A 205 7.54 -13.76 -2.51
CA ASP A 205 7.89 -13.29 -1.17
C ASP A 205 7.21 -11.94 -0.90
N TYR A 206 7.39 -11.40 0.29
CA TYR A 206 6.86 -10.10 0.64
C TYR A 206 7.98 -9.07 0.79
N LEU A 207 7.85 -7.97 0.05
CA LEU A 207 8.59 -6.75 0.33
C LEU A 207 7.90 -6.04 1.48
N LEU A 208 8.56 -5.89 2.60
CA LEU A 208 7.93 -5.22 3.72
C LEU A 208 8.89 -4.34 4.53
N HIS A 209 8.31 -3.29 5.07
CA HIS A 209 8.91 -2.46 6.09
C HIS A 209 8.03 -2.53 7.34
N SER A 210 8.54 -3.09 8.42
CA SER A 210 7.85 -3.19 9.70
C SER A 210 8.70 -2.69 10.85
N PHE A 211 8.06 -2.03 11.80
CA PHE A 211 8.73 -1.58 13.03
C PHE A 211 8.82 -2.68 14.09
N LYS A 212 8.05 -3.76 13.95
CA LYS A 212 7.97 -4.82 14.96
C LYS A 212 9.00 -5.92 14.76
N GLY A 213 9.03 -6.57 13.65
CA GLY A 213 9.78 -7.82 13.43
C GLY A 213 11.29 -7.73 13.52
N SER A 214 11.82 -6.58 13.68
CA SER A 214 13.25 -6.33 13.54
C SER A 214 14.03 -6.30 14.83
N GLY A 215 13.57 -6.90 15.91
CA GLY A 215 14.30 -6.73 17.18
C GLY A 215 14.61 -5.26 17.43
N HIS A 216 13.88 -4.41 16.83
CA HIS A 216 13.70 -2.97 17.04
C HIS A 216 14.90 -2.09 17.03
N THR A 217 16.07 -2.65 16.93
CA THR A 217 17.28 -1.94 17.28
C THR A 217 18.18 -1.64 16.10
N LYS A 218 17.91 -2.17 14.93
CA LYS A 218 18.94 -2.04 13.91
C LYS A 218 18.50 -1.19 12.71
N LYS A 219 19.15 -0.04 12.58
CA LYS A 219 19.14 0.86 11.41
C LYS A 219 19.16 0.17 10.03
N GLY A 220 19.58 -1.09 9.95
CA GLY A 220 19.74 -1.84 8.70
C GLY A 220 18.45 -2.28 8.05
N GLN A 221 17.41 -2.61 8.79
CA GLN A 221 16.17 -3.17 8.20
C GLN A 221 15.21 -2.12 7.65
N ARG A 222 15.29 -0.87 8.13
CA ARG A 222 14.46 0.23 7.64
C ARG A 222 14.69 0.62 6.18
N VAL A 223 15.79 0.20 5.62
CA VAL A 223 16.18 0.52 4.24
C VAL A 223 15.96 -0.67 3.32
N ALA A 224 15.53 -1.82 3.87
CA ALA A 224 15.46 -3.06 3.12
C ALA A 224 14.45 -2.96 1.97
N LEU A 225 13.20 -2.54 2.23
CA LEU A 225 12.17 -2.46 1.19
C LEU A 225 12.58 -1.53 0.05
N ALA A 226 13.00 -0.28 0.36
CA ALA A 226 13.43 0.67 -0.64
C ALA A 226 14.60 0.15 -1.48
N LYS A 227 15.63 -0.44 -0.84
CA LYS A 227 16.77 -1.04 -1.53
C LYS A 227 16.36 -2.20 -2.42
N GLN A 228 15.50 -3.09 -1.92
CA GLN A 228 15.02 -4.25 -2.65
C GLN A 228 14.23 -3.81 -3.89
N ARG A 229 13.31 -2.85 -3.73
CA ARG A 229 12.53 -2.29 -4.83
C ARG A 229 13.40 -1.61 -5.87
N LEU A 230 14.38 -0.80 -5.44
CA LEU A 230 15.33 -0.17 -6.35
C LEU A 230 16.12 -1.21 -7.13
N ALA A 231 16.62 -2.27 -6.47
CA ALA A 231 17.32 -3.35 -7.12
C ALA A 231 16.47 -4.08 -8.18
N LEU A 232 15.15 -4.26 -7.91
CA LEU A 232 14.22 -4.82 -8.90
C LEU A 232 14.06 -3.89 -10.12
N ILE A 233 13.92 -2.58 -9.92
CA ILE A 233 13.86 -1.59 -11.02
C ILE A 233 15.17 -1.59 -11.82
N GLU A 234 16.30 -1.66 -11.14
CA GLU A 234 17.64 -1.69 -11.76
C GLU A 234 17.89 -2.99 -12.55
N SER A 235 17.28 -4.10 -12.12
CA SER A 235 17.42 -5.41 -12.79
C SER A 235 16.64 -5.53 -14.09
N ALA A 236 15.65 -4.66 -14.33
CA ALA A 236 14.84 -4.71 -15.54
C ALA A 236 15.66 -4.43 -16.80
N GLN A 237 15.48 -5.28 -17.83
CA GLN A 237 16.26 -5.26 -19.07
C GLN A 237 15.42 -4.85 -20.29
N LYS A 238 14.11 -5.14 -20.28
CA LYS A 238 13.23 -4.93 -21.44
C LYS A 238 12.19 -3.84 -21.19
N ARG A 239 11.39 -4.00 -20.15
CA ARG A 239 10.30 -3.07 -19.86
C ARG A 239 9.91 -3.01 -18.38
N LEU A 240 9.41 -1.86 -17.99
CA LEU A 240 8.76 -1.60 -16.72
C LEU A 240 7.38 -1.02 -16.98
N THR A 241 6.32 -1.66 -16.51
CA THR A 241 4.96 -1.15 -16.52
C THR A 241 4.55 -0.84 -15.08
N ILE A 242 4.22 0.42 -14.83
CA ILE A 242 4.06 0.94 -13.47
C ILE A 242 2.72 1.66 -13.34
N GLU A 243 1.93 1.26 -12.35
CA GLU A 243 0.86 2.08 -11.82
C GLU A 243 1.26 2.59 -10.43
N MET A 244 1.21 3.89 -10.21
CA MET A 244 1.69 4.47 -8.96
C MET A 244 0.87 5.67 -8.55
N ALA A 245 0.31 5.59 -7.33
CA ALA A 245 -0.50 6.66 -6.75
C ALA A 245 0.32 7.93 -6.54
N TYR A 246 1.46 7.80 -5.84
CA TYR A 246 2.24 8.95 -5.43
C TYR A 246 3.72 8.80 -5.75
N PHE A 247 4.26 9.82 -6.39
CA PHE A 247 5.67 9.99 -6.71
C PHE A 247 6.28 11.14 -5.90
N GLY A 248 7.51 11.00 -5.46
CA GLY A 248 8.22 12.06 -4.75
C GLY A 248 9.59 11.61 -4.23
N ASP A 249 9.88 10.31 -4.32
CA ASP A 249 11.18 9.77 -3.94
C ASP A 249 12.21 10.00 -5.03
N LYS A 250 13.36 10.61 -4.64
CA LYS A 250 14.43 10.93 -5.57
C LYS A 250 15.13 9.69 -6.10
N ALA A 251 15.31 8.66 -5.26
CA ALA A 251 16.01 7.44 -5.66
C ALA A 251 15.21 6.67 -6.71
N CYS A 252 13.88 6.50 -6.50
CA CYS A 252 13.01 5.89 -7.51
C CYS A 252 13.00 6.68 -8.82
N THR A 253 12.87 8.02 -8.73
CA THR A 253 12.91 8.86 -9.93
C THR A 253 14.23 8.67 -10.70
N THR A 254 15.36 8.57 -9.98
CA THR A 254 16.67 8.37 -10.61
C THR A 254 16.77 6.97 -11.22
N ALA A 255 16.34 5.92 -10.51
CA ALA A 255 16.35 4.56 -11.03
C ALA A 255 15.51 4.42 -12.32
N LEU A 256 14.36 5.08 -12.40
CA LEU A 256 13.54 5.12 -13.63
C LEU A 256 14.23 5.87 -14.77
N VAL A 257 14.85 7.03 -14.50
CA VAL A 257 15.64 7.74 -15.49
C VAL A 257 16.76 6.87 -16.03
N ASP A 258 17.47 6.18 -15.16
CA ASP A 258 18.58 5.31 -15.53
C ASP A 258 18.09 4.07 -16.30
N ALA A 259 16.92 3.50 -15.96
CA ALA A 259 16.28 2.45 -16.74
C ALA A 259 15.98 2.91 -18.18
N VAL A 260 15.35 4.09 -18.34
CA VAL A 260 15.09 4.67 -19.66
C VAL A 260 16.38 4.86 -20.46
N LYS A 261 17.44 5.39 -19.82
CA LYS A 261 18.76 5.59 -20.47
C LYS A 261 19.45 4.28 -20.86
N ARG A 262 19.16 3.19 -20.16
CA ARG A 262 19.61 1.84 -20.55
C ARG A 262 18.84 1.25 -21.75
N GLY A 263 17.80 1.92 -22.23
CA GLY A 263 16.96 1.46 -23.33
C GLY A 263 15.72 0.65 -22.87
N VAL A 264 15.49 0.54 -21.55
CA VAL A 264 14.29 -0.11 -21.01
C VAL A 264 13.04 0.69 -21.39
N GLN A 265 12.00 0.03 -21.87
CA GLN A 265 10.70 0.66 -22.09
C GLN A 265 10.03 0.92 -20.74
N VAL A 266 9.81 2.18 -20.38
CA VAL A 266 9.17 2.56 -19.12
C VAL A 266 7.82 3.18 -19.38
N THR A 267 6.78 2.53 -18.89
CA THR A 267 5.40 3.03 -18.94
C THR A 267 4.90 3.29 -17.53
N VAL A 268 4.36 4.49 -17.30
CA VAL A 268 3.88 4.94 -16.00
C VAL A 268 2.45 5.45 -16.11
N LEU A 269 1.56 4.92 -15.27
CA LEU A 269 0.21 5.44 -15.03
C LEU A 269 0.15 6.12 -13.66
N THR A 270 -0.35 7.34 -13.61
CA THR A 270 -0.63 8.05 -12.36
C THR A 270 -1.80 9.03 -12.55
N ALA A 271 -2.31 9.60 -11.47
CA ALA A 271 -3.43 10.53 -11.54
C ALA A 271 -3.03 11.91 -12.12
N ALA A 272 -3.87 12.46 -12.99
CA ALA A 272 -3.75 13.85 -13.44
C ALA A 272 -4.00 14.84 -12.27
N ARG A 273 -4.82 14.43 -11.29
CA ARG A 273 -5.14 15.19 -10.08
C ARG A 273 -5.19 14.21 -8.91
N ALA A 274 -4.07 14.00 -8.24
CA ALA A 274 -4.05 13.21 -7.02
C ALA A 274 -4.73 13.98 -5.87
N ASN A 275 -5.35 13.24 -4.95
CA ASN A 275 -6.05 13.81 -3.79
C ASN A 275 -5.09 14.51 -2.81
N ILE A 276 -3.87 14.02 -2.67
CA ILE A 276 -2.76 14.63 -1.93
C ILE A 276 -1.51 14.60 -2.79
N ILE A 277 -0.51 15.41 -2.47
CA ILE A 277 0.79 15.54 -3.15
C ILE A 277 0.73 15.57 -4.69
N GLY A 278 -0.37 16.13 -5.23
CA GLY A 278 -0.63 16.12 -6.67
C GLY A 278 0.36 16.99 -7.47
N ASP A 279 0.78 18.12 -6.94
CA ASP A 279 1.76 18.98 -7.57
C ASP A 279 3.16 18.33 -7.59
N LEU A 280 3.53 17.60 -6.55
CA LEU A 280 4.76 16.81 -6.48
C LEU A 280 4.75 15.65 -7.48
N ASN A 281 3.62 14.95 -7.64
CA ASN A 281 3.44 13.93 -8.67
C ASN A 281 3.72 14.49 -10.06
N LEU A 282 3.02 15.57 -10.43
CA LEU A 282 3.18 16.20 -11.75
C LEU A 282 4.58 16.77 -11.96
N TRP A 283 5.18 17.33 -10.90
CA TRP A 283 6.58 17.77 -10.96
C TRP A 283 7.52 16.59 -11.23
N THR A 284 7.30 15.44 -10.57
CA THR A 284 8.12 14.24 -10.77
C THR A 284 7.98 13.70 -12.19
N CYS A 285 6.75 13.65 -12.73
CA CYS A 285 6.52 13.30 -14.14
C CYS A 285 7.27 14.25 -15.08
N ALA A 286 7.23 15.57 -14.81
CA ALA A 286 7.99 16.55 -15.58
C ALA A 286 9.52 16.35 -15.48
N GLN A 287 10.02 15.94 -14.29
CA GLN A 287 11.45 15.61 -14.12
C GLN A 287 11.85 14.35 -14.90
N LEU A 288 11.02 13.31 -14.90
CA LEU A 288 11.27 12.11 -15.70
C LEU A 288 11.42 12.49 -17.19
N LEU A 289 10.45 13.20 -17.75
CA LEU A 289 10.49 13.64 -19.16
C LEU A 289 11.71 14.53 -19.46
N ARG A 290 12.02 15.52 -18.61
CA ARG A 290 13.17 16.44 -18.84
C ARG A 290 14.51 15.74 -18.74
N ARG A 291 14.70 14.87 -17.74
CA ARG A 291 16.00 14.20 -17.50
C ARG A 291 16.31 13.11 -18.51
N THR A 292 15.29 12.58 -19.18
CA THR A 292 15.44 11.58 -20.24
C THR A 292 15.40 12.19 -21.64
N GLY A 293 14.98 13.44 -21.80
CA GLY A 293 14.77 14.07 -23.10
C GLY A 293 13.48 13.63 -23.80
N SER A 294 12.54 13.03 -23.05
CA SER A 294 11.24 12.53 -23.56
C SER A 294 11.39 11.53 -24.73
N PRO A 295 12.20 10.46 -24.58
CA PRO A 295 12.42 9.51 -25.64
C PRO A 295 11.21 8.61 -25.86
N GLU A 296 11.15 7.89 -27.00
CA GLU A 296 10.03 7.01 -27.35
C GLU A 296 9.83 5.84 -26.37
N ASN A 297 10.91 5.41 -25.69
CA ASN A 297 10.83 4.36 -24.69
C ASN A 297 10.37 4.83 -23.30
N LEU A 298 9.91 6.10 -23.15
CA LEU A 298 9.25 6.60 -21.94
C LEU A 298 7.85 7.08 -22.26
N ARG A 299 6.85 6.39 -21.69
CA ARG A 299 5.43 6.76 -21.77
C ARG A 299 4.89 7.05 -20.39
N ILE A 300 4.39 8.27 -20.16
CA ILE A 300 3.67 8.63 -18.93
C ILE A 300 2.23 8.94 -19.29
N VAL A 301 1.28 8.33 -18.58
CA VAL A 301 -0.17 8.51 -18.78
C VAL A 301 -0.75 9.12 -17.51
N LEU A 302 -1.51 10.19 -17.67
CA LEU A 302 -2.22 10.91 -16.62
C LEU A 302 -3.70 10.56 -16.67
N HIS A 303 -4.17 9.78 -15.68
CA HIS A 303 -5.56 9.32 -15.59
C HIS A 303 -6.47 10.42 -15.00
N PRO A 304 -7.71 10.63 -15.50
CA PRO A 304 -8.62 11.67 -14.99
C PRO A 304 -9.16 11.38 -13.58
N ARG A 305 -9.32 10.09 -13.21
CA ARG A 305 -9.69 9.66 -11.85
C ARG A 305 -8.45 9.56 -10.96
N MET A 306 -8.67 9.45 -9.65
CA MET A 306 -7.58 9.15 -8.71
C MET A 306 -7.04 7.74 -8.98
N VAL A 307 -5.78 7.66 -9.40
CA VAL A 307 -5.02 6.39 -9.42
C VAL A 307 -4.46 6.19 -8.03
N HIS A 308 -4.84 5.10 -7.40
CA HIS A 308 -4.37 4.75 -6.06
C HIS A 308 -3.64 3.40 -6.02
N GLY A 309 -3.58 2.68 -7.12
CA GLY A 309 -2.79 1.46 -7.28
C GLY A 309 -1.29 1.69 -7.10
N LYS A 310 -0.58 0.68 -6.61
CA LYS A 310 0.86 0.63 -6.45
C LYS A 310 1.33 -0.71 -6.96
N ALA A 311 1.66 -0.75 -8.25
CA ALA A 311 2.11 -1.96 -8.93
C ALA A 311 3.27 -1.66 -9.88
N ILE A 312 4.22 -2.56 -9.93
CA ILE A 312 5.35 -2.56 -10.86
C ILE A 312 5.42 -3.93 -11.50
N VAL A 313 5.41 -3.98 -12.82
CA VAL A 313 5.68 -5.20 -13.58
C VAL A 313 6.97 -5.03 -14.34
N GLY A 314 7.93 -5.93 -14.12
CA GLY A 314 9.21 -5.90 -14.79
C GLY A 314 9.37 -7.06 -15.76
N ASP A 315 9.76 -6.74 -16.99
CA ASP A 315 10.08 -7.65 -18.10
C ASP A 315 8.96 -8.65 -18.46
N GLY A 316 7.73 -8.44 -17.94
CA GLY A 316 6.61 -9.38 -18.00
C GLY A 316 6.87 -10.67 -17.23
N ALA A 317 7.80 -10.66 -16.30
CA ALA A 317 8.28 -11.83 -15.57
C ALA A 317 8.07 -11.76 -14.06
N TRP A 318 8.03 -10.55 -13.50
CA TRP A 318 7.84 -10.35 -12.07
C TRP A 318 6.90 -9.17 -11.78
N VAL A 319 6.28 -9.21 -10.61
CA VAL A 319 5.36 -8.19 -10.10
C VAL A 319 5.77 -7.79 -8.69
N ASP A 320 5.71 -6.49 -8.40
CA ASP A 320 5.71 -5.90 -7.06
C ASP A 320 4.41 -5.10 -6.93
N ILE A 321 3.49 -5.52 -6.05
CA ILE A 321 2.15 -4.94 -5.91
C ILE A 321 1.73 -4.91 -4.43
N GLY A 322 1.24 -3.75 -3.97
CA GLY A 322 0.82 -3.64 -2.57
C GLY A 322 0.50 -2.23 -2.11
N SER A 323 1.00 -1.85 -0.93
CA SER A 323 0.69 -0.57 -0.28
C SER A 323 1.71 0.53 -0.51
N THR A 324 2.91 0.21 -1.01
CA THR A 324 4.08 1.08 -1.00
C THR A 324 4.12 2.08 -2.16
N ASN A 325 4.07 3.36 -1.85
CA ASN A 325 4.23 4.44 -2.83
C ASN A 325 5.72 4.74 -3.13
N PHE A 326 5.98 5.43 -4.25
CA PHE A 326 7.29 6.02 -4.55
C PHE A 326 7.50 7.33 -3.80
N THR A 327 7.42 7.27 -2.47
CA THR A 327 7.58 8.42 -1.59
C THR A 327 8.53 8.10 -0.43
N SER A 328 9.20 9.13 0.09
CA SER A 328 10.09 8.95 1.24
C SER A 328 9.38 8.42 2.50
N PRO A 329 8.12 8.80 2.81
CA PRO A 329 7.39 8.19 3.91
C PRO A 329 7.19 6.68 3.73
N SER A 330 6.80 6.21 2.55
CA SER A 330 6.61 4.78 2.27
C SER A 330 7.94 4.01 2.31
N HIS A 331 9.04 4.62 1.89
CA HIS A 331 10.36 3.99 1.88
C HIS A 331 11.12 4.01 3.22
N GLY A 332 10.61 4.64 4.24
CA GLY A 332 11.36 4.70 5.51
C GLY A 332 10.61 5.26 6.70
N GLY A 333 9.36 5.67 6.53
CA GLY A 333 8.54 6.30 7.57
C GLY A 333 7.31 5.49 7.98
N TYR A 334 6.75 4.69 7.07
CA TYR A 334 5.56 3.88 7.30
C TYR A 334 5.88 2.39 7.30
N GLU A 335 5.09 1.60 8.02
CA GLU A 335 5.02 0.16 7.76
C GLU A 335 4.26 -0.05 6.45
N GLU A 336 4.81 -0.89 5.58
CA GLU A 336 4.30 -1.18 4.25
C GLU A 336 4.43 -2.67 3.97
N VAL A 337 3.58 -3.19 3.07
CA VAL A 337 3.68 -4.55 2.58
C VAL A 337 3.27 -4.63 1.12
N ASP A 338 4.10 -5.31 0.33
CA ASP A 338 3.84 -5.62 -1.06
C ASP A 338 4.09 -7.11 -1.31
N LEU A 339 3.32 -7.70 -2.21
CA LEU A 339 3.62 -8.99 -2.81
C LEU A 339 4.69 -8.78 -3.89
N PHE A 340 5.78 -9.53 -3.79
CA PHE A 340 6.67 -9.78 -4.92
C PHE A 340 6.44 -11.19 -5.42
N CYS A 341 6.26 -11.37 -6.73
CA CYS A 341 6.21 -12.71 -7.31
C CYS A 341 6.84 -12.77 -8.71
N ARG A 342 7.40 -13.95 -9.02
CA ARG A 342 7.91 -14.35 -10.33
C ARG A 342 6.90 -15.31 -10.97
N ASP A 343 5.88 -14.75 -11.58
CA ASP A 343 4.85 -15.49 -12.30
C ASP A 343 4.45 -14.71 -13.54
N ALA A 344 4.87 -15.19 -14.71
CA ALA A 344 4.62 -14.50 -15.98
C ALA A 344 3.15 -14.41 -16.33
N ALA A 345 2.33 -15.40 -15.93
CA ALA A 345 0.89 -15.35 -16.16
C ALA A 345 0.22 -14.28 -15.29
N PHE A 346 0.64 -14.16 -14.04
CA PHE A 346 0.16 -13.10 -13.15
C PHE A 346 0.69 -11.72 -13.61
N ALA A 347 1.97 -11.61 -13.97
CA ALA A 347 2.54 -10.39 -14.52
C ALA A 347 1.76 -9.89 -15.75
N LYS A 348 1.38 -10.78 -16.65
CA LYS A 348 0.55 -10.45 -17.82
C LYS A 348 -0.82 -9.92 -17.41
N ARG A 349 -1.48 -10.51 -16.40
CA ARG A 349 -2.78 -10.01 -15.91
C ARG A 349 -2.67 -8.61 -15.30
N VAL A 350 -1.62 -8.36 -14.51
CA VAL A 350 -1.39 -7.02 -13.93
C VAL A 350 -1.07 -6.00 -15.02
N GLU A 351 -0.21 -6.32 -16.00
CA GLU A 351 0.05 -5.44 -17.15
C GLU A 351 -1.24 -5.11 -17.91
N GLN A 352 -2.07 -6.10 -18.20
CA GLN A 352 -3.34 -5.90 -18.91
C GLN A 352 -4.31 -5.01 -18.13
N ALA A 353 -4.37 -5.13 -16.81
CA ALA A 353 -5.18 -4.25 -15.95
C ALA A 353 -4.67 -2.82 -16.00
N ILE A 354 -3.37 -2.59 -15.85
CA ILE A 354 -2.76 -1.26 -15.96
C ILE A 354 -3.00 -0.66 -17.35
N GLU A 355 -2.83 -1.44 -18.42
CA GLU A 355 -3.09 -0.99 -19.80
C GLU A 355 -4.56 -0.66 -20.02
N HIS A 356 -5.48 -1.40 -19.41
CA HIS A 356 -6.91 -1.09 -19.45
C HIS A 356 -7.17 0.29 -18.84
N ASP A 357 -6.62 0.55 -17.65
CA ASP A 357 -6.79 1.83 -16.96
C ASP A 357 -6.13 2.98 -17.71
N MET A 358 -5.02 2.75 -18.41
CA MET A 358 -4.37 3.74 -19.26
C MET A 358 -5.25 4.25 -20.42
N ARG A 359 -6.27 3.48 -20.86
CA ARG A 359 -7.13 3.88 -21.98
C ARG A 359 -7.94 5.14 -21.67
N ALA A 360 -8.30 5.34 -20.40
CA ALA A 360 -9.02 6.54 -19.96
C ALA A 360 -8.08 7.75 -19.74
N GLY A 361 -6.78 7.52 -19.72
CA GLY A 361 -5.77 8.54 -19.46
C GLY A 361 -5.29 9.28 -20.71
N LYS A 362 -4.53 10.34 -20.50
CA LYS A 362 -3.90 11.13 -21.56
C LYS A 362 -2.39 11.07 -21.43
N PRO A 363 -1.63 10.91 -22.53
CA PRO A 363 -0.19 10.99 -22.50
C PRO A 363 0.29 12.33 -21.96
N ALA A 364 1.21 12.28 -21.00
CA ALA A 364 1.86 13.45 -20.48
C ALA A 364 2.90 14.00 -21.48
N LYS A 365 2.85 15.28 -21.76
CA LYS A 365 3.81 15.99 -22.62
C LYS A 365 4.28 17.27 -21.91
N LEU A 366 5.53 17.65 -22.15
CA LEU A 366 6.02 18.95 -21.66
C LEU A 366 5.38 20.11 -22.44
N PRO A 367 5.05 21.23 -21.79
CA PRO A 367 5.21 21.50 -20.36
C PRO A 367 4.07 20.92 -19.52
N ILE A 368 4.37 20.22 -18.43
CA ILE A 368 3.38 19.82 -17.41
C ILE A 368 3.18 21.00 -16.45
N ARG A 369 1.93 21.37 -16.20
CA ARG A 369 1.56 22.46 -15.28
C ARG A 369 1.46 21.93 -13.85
N TYR A 370 2.15 22.57 -12.91
CA TYR A 370 2.09 22.32 -11.48
C TYR A 370 2.44 23.60 -10.70
N ARG A 371 1.99 23.72 -9.46
CA ARG A 371 2.23 24.88 -8.59
C ARG A 371 3.56 24.69 -7.84
N ARG A 372 4.59 25.45 -8.21
CA ARG A 372 5.95 25.30 -7.63
C ARG A 372 5.99 25.45 -6.11
N ALA A 373 5.24 26.40 -5.54
CA ALA A 373 5.15 26.58 -4.10
C ALA A 373 4.58 25.34 -3.40
N TYR A 374 3.56 24.70 -3.99
CA TYR A 374 2.96 23.48 -3.45
C TYR A 374 3.93 22.29 -3.51
N VAL A 375 4.72 22.15 -4.55
CA VAL A 375 5.78 21.12 -4.62
C VAL A 375 6.73 21.23 -3.42
N ALA A 376 7.12 22.46 -3.03
CA ALA A 376 7.99 22.67 -1.88
C ALA A 376 7.29 22.28 -0.56
N VAL A 377 6.01 22.67 -0.39
CA VAL A 377 5.20 22.31 0.78
C VAL A 377 4.99 20.80 0.87
N GLU A 378 4.62 20.15 -0.23
CA GLU A 378 4.38 18.70 -0.29
C GLU A 378 5.65 17.88 0.00
N ARG A 379 6.82 18.35 -0.47
CA ARG A 379 8.12 17.77 -0.09
C ARG A 379 8.42 17.92 1.40
N MET A 380 8.12 19.09 1.95
CA MET A 380 8.31 19.33 3.38
C MET A 380 7.41 18.41 4.21
N LEU A 381 6.11 18.29 3.88
CA LEU A 381 5.18 17.38 4.53
C LEU A 381 5.68 15.93 4.47
N GLY A 382 6.15 15.46 3.32
CA GLY A 382 6.76 14.14 3.16
C GLY A 382 8.03 13.96 3.99
N SER A 383 8.84 15.01 4.19
CA SER A 383 10.08 14.93 4.97
C SER A 383 9.85 14.85 6.49
N PHE A 384 8.74 15.39 7.02
CA PHE A 384 8.41 15.29 8.44
C PHE A 384 8.12 13.86 8.89
N HIS A 385 7.54 13.04 8.02
CA HIS A 385 7.25 11.63 8.31
C HIS A 385 8.49 10.73 8.18
N GLY A 386 9.51 11.16 7.44
CA GLY A 386 10.77 10.41 7.23
C GLY A 386 11.90 10.74 8.20
N ARG A 387 11.81 11.82 8.97
CA ARG A 387 12.89 12.23 9.88
C ARG A 387 12.69 11.67 11.29
N LYS A 388 13.44 10.63 11.67
CA LYS A 388 13.70 10.37 13.09
C LYS A 388 14.67 11.40 13.65
N LYS A 389 14.30 11.96 14.81
CA LYS A 389 15.25 12.68 15.67
C LYS A 389 16.52 11.83 15.83
N LYS A 390 17.67 12.34 15.41
CA LYS A 390 18.97 11.81 15.83
C LYS A 390 18.96 11.85 17.37
N SER A 391 18.81 10.70 18.02
CA SER A 391 19.08 10.63 19.45
C SER A 391 20.55 10.97 19.64
N LYS A 392 20.83 12.09 20.28
CA LYS A 392 22.15 12.38 20.82
C LYS A 392 22.44 11.30 21.88
N VAL A 393 23.22 10.30 21.50
CA VAL A 393 23.86 9.44 22.47
C VAL A 393 24.83 10.37 23.21
N LYS A 394 24.42 10.83 24.40
CA LYS A 394 25.39 11.42 25.37
C LYS A 394 26.32 10.28 25.77
N GLY A 395 27.55 10.33 25.27
CA GLY A 395 28.64 9.52 25.81
C GLY A 395 28.78 9.87 27.31
N ARG A 396 28.55 8.89 28.15
CA ARG A 396 29.10 8.89 29.50
C ARG A 396 30.56 8.43 29.40
N LYS A 397 31.45 9.32 29.75
CA LYS A 397 32.82 8.98 30.14
C LYS A 397 32.80 8.22 31.46
#